data_3e9a1731d6b8c79b3f19c51cce7541e5
#
_entry.id   3e9a1731d6b8c79b3f19c51cce7541e5
#
_cell.length_a   1.000
_cell.length_b   1.000
_cell.length_c   1.000
_cell.angle_alpha   90.00
_cell.angle_beta   90.00
_cell.angle_gamma   90.00
#
_symmetry.space_group_name_H-M   'P 1'
#
loop_
_entity.id
_entity.type
_entity.pdbx_description
1 polymer ?
#
loop_
_entity_poly.entity_id
_entity_poly.type
_entity_poly.pdbx_seq_one_letter_code
_entity_poly.pdbx_strand_id
1 'polypeptide(L)'
;MDMDINDKDIELALEQRADYIPSKELKQGTATSDFFENIVENLLKKHTTLIVGPRGCGKTHMMRYAYMLCKEDNKRPLSIYVSFNRYYRLEPMLISRANAISLFHVWVLSRVILATQEALLDQYSDFSESELEEAINYISPEKLHDLVAKLERSHPLSQEELYLADSISIHGTRKIIELHTKLSERGRAVLLLDDAALTLTPEYMVEFFEILRSLKSPYISPKASVYPGTTEYGPRFHPAQEGSVENVWLSVTSPQYLENISSIANLRIKGFKDIPEEIREYLAYAAFGIPRAYLQMMVEFQKKEYSTLQQGLNRIVQNNIEARKVEFLSLSLKVPKLRSIIEQGDSLFSRLVDLLKDANDKVDAKDTKQLLIGITGLNNQPMVQRVFNLLVEAGLLYPVPEKVSHGEDRKYDRYIPHISALLSKRVFSAKGRGWSAKAVTEKLNQKSAQPLRRSVSSLFTDNQLSSFKFDLPACAVCTQERVTPTQKFCHNCGNELLDSSTFETCMSLPLHDIPGLTKWTISKLKQELPGFKTIGDLLSVQDPGTELRKIHRVGQARAEKIIKLVTSFADEFLQ
;
A
#
# COMPACT_ATOMS: atom_id res chain seq x y z
N MET A 1 26.29 -5.17 30.22
CA MET A 1 26.95 -4.58 29.04
C MET A 1 25.86 -3.80 28.33
N ASP A 2 25.67 -2.54 28.76
CA ASP A 2 24.64 -1.65 28.18
C ASP A 2 25.18 -1.19 26.81
N MET A 3 24.61 -1.74 25.74
CA MET A 3 24.84 -1.20 24.41
C MET A 3 23.92 0.04 24.27
N ASP A 4 24.51 1.22 24.38
CA ASP A 4 23.88 2.46 23.96
C ASP A 4 23.60 2.34 22.45
N ILE A 5 22.39 1.91 22.12
CA ILE A 5 21.89 1.95 20.76
C ILE A 5 21.51 3.41 20.52
N ASN A 6 22.25 4.08 19.65
CA ASN A 6 22.03 5.48 19.33
C ASN A 6 20.64 5.62 18.71
N ASP A 7 19.82 6.55 19.19
CA ASP A 7 18.46 6.81 18.68
C ASP A 7 18.40 6.98 17.16
N LYS A 8 19.48 7.50 16.55
CA LYS A 8 19.61 7.60 15.08
C LYS A 8 19.68 6.25 14.36
N ASP A 9 20.34 5.24 14.96
CA ASP A 9 20.45 3.90 14.36
C ASP A 9 19.08 3.17 14.43
N ILE A 10 18.30 3.48 15.46
CA ILE A 10 16.92 2.98 15.62
C ILE A 10 15.98 3.65 14.63
N GLU A 11 16.06 4.96 14.45
CA GLU A 11 15.27 5.70 13.46
C GLU A 11 15.59 5.21 12.04
N LEU A 12 16.84 4.95 11.70
CA LEU A 12 17.22 4.44 10.37
C LEU A 12 16.66 3.02 10.12
N ALA A 13 16.57 2.17 11.13
CA ALA A 13 16.03 0.82 11.00
C ALA A 13 14.48 0.80 10.88
N LEU A 14 13.81 1.75 11.54
CA LEU A 14 12.35 1.79 11.68
C LEU A 14 11.65 2.55 10.58
N GLU A 15 12.27 3.58 10.04
CA GLU A 15 11.50 4.65 9.41
C GLU A 15 11.44 4.61 7.93
N GLN A 16 12.03 3.73 7.21
CA GLN A 16 12.14 4.18 5.85
C GLN A 16 11.17 3.49 4.90
N ARG A 17 10.16 4.25 4.52
CA ARG A 17 9.55 4.08 3.21
C ARG A 17 10.69 3.98 2.20
N ALA A 18 10.65 2.92 1.41
CA ALA A 18 11.71 2.66 0.41
C ALA A 18 11.97 3.89 -0.48
N ASP A 19 10.96 4.77 -0.67
CA ASP A 19 11.09 6.02 -1.43
C ASP A 19 12.13 7.00 -0.90
N TYR A 20 12.36 7.01 0.41
CA TYR A 20 13.30 7.95 1.05
C TYR A 20 14.71 7.38 1.23
N ILE A 21 14.90 6.07 1.00
CA ILE A 21 16.21 5.45 1.14
C ILE A 21 17.08 5.81 -0.07
N PRO A 22 18.27 6.41 0.12
CA PRO A 22 19.22 6.63 -0.98
C PRO A 22 19.55 5.33 -1.72
N SER A 23 19.69 5.37 -3.04
CA SER A 23 19.89 4.16 -3.87
C SER A 23 21.04 3.28 -3.39
N LYS A 24 22.16 3.87 -2.97
CA LYS A 24 23.32 3.13 -2.46
C LYS A 24 23.00 2.35 -1.18
N GLU A 25 22.31 2.97 -0.25
CA GLU A 25 21.89 2.35 1.02
C GLU A 25 20.82 1.29 0.80
N LEU A 26 19.89 1.55 -0.12
CA LEU A 26 18.86 0.58 -0.49
C LEU A 26 19.48 -0.72 -0.98
N LYS A 27 20.50 -0.66 -1.84
CA LYS A 27 21.21 -1.84 -2.34
C LYS A 27 21.93 -2.59 -1.23
N GLN A 28 22.68 -1.87 -0.39
CA GLN A 28 23.42 -2.47 0.73
C GLN A 28 22.51 -3.11 1.78
N GLY A 29 21.34 -2.54 2.01
CA GLY A 29 20.33 -3.05 2.94
C GLY A 29 19.33 -4.04 2.34
N THR A 30 19.57 -4.54 1.11
CA THR A 30 18.71 -5.52 0.44
C THR A 30 19.24 -6.94 0.65
N ALA A 31 18.43 -7.77 1.30
CA ALA A 31 18.66 -9.20 1.34
C ALA A 31 18.14 -9.83 0.05
N THR A 32 19.04 -10.36 -0.76
CA THR A 32 18.70 -11.09 -1.96
C THR A 32 18.46 -12.56 -1.62
N SER A 33 17.27 -13.04 -1.93
CA SER A 33 16.89 -14.45 -1.81
C SER A 33 16.25 -14.88 -3.13
N ASP A 34 16.17 -16.18 -3.38
CA ASP A 34 15.53 -16.70 -4.60
C ASP A 34 14.12 -16.13 -4.80
N PHE A 35 13.36 -15.99 -3.72
CA PHE A 35 12.03 -15.37 -3.75
C PHE A 35 12.09 -13.91 -4.22
N PHE A 36 12.99 -13.12 -3.66
CA PHE A 36 13.17 -11.72 -4.00
C PHE A 36 13.68 -11.56 -5.45
N GLU A 37 14.73 -12.30 -5.81
CA GLU A 37 15.35 -12.25 -7.13
C GLU A 37 14.36 -12.65 -8.24
N ASN A 38 13.57 -13.71 -8.03
CA ASN A 38 12.54 -14.14 -8.98
C ASN A 38 11.51 -13.04 -9.26
N ILE A 39 11.05 -12.32 -8.23
CA ILE A 39 10.10 -11.21 -8.41
C ILE A 39 10.76 -10.05 -9.17
N VAL A 40 11.98 -9.68 -8.78
CA VAL A 40 12.74 -8.60 -9.45
C VAL A 40 12.98 -8.94 -10.92
N GLU A 41 13.39 -10.17 -11.25
CA GLU A 41 13.57 -10.61 -12.63
C GLU A 41 12.23 -10.63 -13.40
N ASN A 42 11.11 -11.01 -12.76
CA ASN A 42 9.78 -10.93 -13.37
C ASN A 42 9.36 -9.49 -13.68
N LEU A 43 9.75 -8.52 -12.83
CA LEU A 43 9.55 -7.09 -13.11
C LEU A 43 10.34 -6.65 -14.36
N LEU A 44 11.44 -7.28 -14.68
CA LEU A 44 12.26 -6.93 -15.84
C LEU A 44 11.89 -7.70 -17.13
N LYS A 45 10.94 -8.63 -17.09
CA LYS A 45 10.47 -9.37 -18.27
C LYS A 45 9.57 -8.53 -19.18
N LYS A 46 9.37 -9.00 -20.42
CA LYS A 46 8.65 -8.27 -21.48
C LYS A 46 7.12 -8.16 -21.27
N HIS A 47 6.50 -9.02 -20.47
CA HIS A 47 5.05 -8.98 -20.25
C HIS A 47 4.65 -7.94 -19.20
N THR A 48 3.40 -7.52 -19.20
CA THR A 48 2.84 -6.70 -18.10
C THR A 48 2.86 -7.50 -16.79
N THR A 49 3.25 -6.88 -15.68
CA THR A 49 3.26 -7.54 -14.37
C THR A 49 2.59 -6.62 -13.34
N LEU A 50 1.65 -7.18 -12.60
CA LEU A 50 1.07 -6.53 -11.42
C LEU A 50 1.67 -7.17 -10.18
N ILE A 51 2.29 -6.38 -9.30
CA ILE A 51 2.78 -6.86 -8.01
C ILE A 51 1.76 -6.56 -6.93
N VAL A 52 1.36 -7.61 -6.21
CA VAL A 52 0.29 -7.58 -5.21
C VAL A 52 0.81 -7.96 -3.84
N GLY A 53 0.37 -7.26 -2.81
CA GLY A 53 0.67 -7.59 -1.43
C GLY A 53 0.29 -6.48 -0.47
N PRO A 54 0.21 -6.75 0.84
CA PRO A 54 -0.13 -5.75 1.85
C PRO A 54 0.93 -4.65 1.97
N ARG A 55 0.61 -3.61 2.73
CA ARG A 55 1.60 -2.57 3.04
C ARG A 55 2.75 -3.14 3.87
N GLY A 56 3.97 -2.72 3.54
CA GLY A 56 5.19 -3.14 4.23
C GLY A 56 5.81 -4.44 3.74
N CYS A 57 5.24 -5.12 2.71
CA CYS A 57 5.84 -6.33 2.12
C CYS A 57 6.95 -6.06 1.10
N GLY A 58 7.24 -4.78 0.77
CA GLY A 58 8.40 -4.41 -0.03
C GLY A 58 8.17 -4.14 -1.51
N LYS A 59 6.92 -3.89 -1.98
CA LYS A 59 6.61 -3.57 -3.39
C LYS A 59 7.52 -2.49 -3.96
N THR A 60 7.53 -1.31 -3.35
CA THR A 60 8.39 -0.16 -3.72
C THR A 60 9.87 -0.53 -3.69
N HIS A 61 10.30 -1.29 -2.68
CA HIS A 61 11.69 -1.72 -2.54
C HIS A 61 12.13 -2.59 -3.73
N MET A 62 11.31 -3.56 -4.12
CA MET A 62 11.58 -4.44 -5.28
C MET A 62 11.62 -3.67 -6.60
N MET A 63 10.70 -2.71 -6.81
CA MET A 63 10.70 -1.88 -8.01
C MET A 63 11.95 -0.99 -8.08
N ARG A 64 12.31 -0.34 -6.99
CA ARG A 64 13.53 0.49 -6.92
C ARG A 64 14.80 -0.34 -7.09
N TYR A 65 14.83 -1.54 -6.53
CA TYR A 65 15.95 -2.45 -6.73
C TYR A 65 16.06 -2.90 -8.20
N ALA A 66 14.95 -3.23 -8.85
CA ALA A 66 14.91 -3.53 -10.29
C ALA A 66 15.42 -2.35 -11.13
N TYR A 67 15.05 -1.11 -10.77
CA TYR A 67 15.58 0.11 -11.40
C TYR A 67 17.10 0.19 -11.30
N MET A 68 17.65 -0.06 -10.10
CA MET A 68 19.10 0.00 -9.87
C MET A 68 19.88 -1.07 -10.64
N LEU A 69 19.35 -2.30 -10.75
CA LEU A 69 19.97 -3.34 -11.56
C LEU A 69 20.07 -2.93 -13.04
N CYS A 70 19.05 -2.24 -13.55
CA CYS A 70 19.08 -1.72 -14.91
C CYS A 70 20.07 -0.57 -15.08
N LYS A 71 20.24 0.28 -14.06
CA LYS A 71 21.24 1.34 -14.07
C LYS A 71 22.66 0.80 -14.17
N GLU A 72 22.95 -0.31 -13.50
CA GLU A 72 24.29 -0.92 -13.42
C GLU A 72 24.64 -1.83 -14.60
N ASP A 73 23.65 -2.31 -15.33
CA ASP A 73 23.85 -3.27 -16.43
C ASP A 73 23.14 -2.81 -17.72
N ASN A 74 23.92 -2.34 -18.69
CA ASN A 74 23.43 -1.84 -19.98
C ASN A 74 22.76 -2.91 -20.85
N LYS A 75 22.94 -4.19 -20.56
CA LYS A 75 22.24 -5.30 -21.24
C LYS A 75 20.78 -5.43 -20.79
N ARG A 76 20.44 -4.84 -19.66
CA ARG A 76 19.07 -4.81 -19.12
C ARG A 76 18.23 -3.73 -19.81
N PRO A 77 16.89 -3.78 -19.71
CA PRO A 77 16.04 -2.75 -20.31
C PRO A 77 16.28 -1.36 -19.71
N LEU A 78 15.92 -0.31 -20.42
CA LEU A 78 15.79 1.02 -19.83
C LEU A 78 14.65 0.98 -18.81
N SER A 79 14.96 1.13 -17.54
CA SER A 79 13.94 1.13 -16.49
C SER A 79 13.52 2.55 -16.15
N ILE A 80 12.22 2.79 -16.17
CA ILE A 80 11.60 4.09 -15.90
C ILE A 80 10.74 3.92 -14.65
N TYR A 81 11.15 4.54 -13.53
CA TYR A 81 10.44 4.45 -12.26
C TYR A 81 9.58 5.69 -12.04
N VAL A 82 8.28 5.46 -11.83
CA VAL A 82 7.29 6.53 -11.59
C VAL A 82 6.53 6.21 -10.32
N SER A 83 6.54 7.11 -9.34
CA SER A 83 5.69 7.03 -8.16
C SER A 83 4.48 7.95 -8.30
N PHE A 84 3.29 7.44 -8.00
CA PHE A 84 2.03 8.18 -8.10
C PHE A 84 1.43 8.54 -6.73
N ASN A 85 2.27 8.65 -5.72
CA ASN A 85 1.85 8.86 -4.32
C ASN A 85 1.09 10.17 -4.03
N ARG A 86 0.89 11.05 -5.02
CA ARG A 86 0.22 12.36 -4.86
C ARG A 86 -0.99 12.59 -5.75
N TYR A 87 -1.47 11.58 -6.46
CA TYR A 87 -2.57 11.75 -7.41
C TYR A 87 -3.92 12.08 -6.76
N TYR A 88 -4.11 11.77 -5.48
CA TYR A 88 -5.29 12.15 -4.71
C TYR A 88 -5.58 13.66 -4.70
N ARG A 89 -4.55 14.48 -4.92
CA ARG A 89 -4.72 15.94 -5.04
C ARG A 89 -5.48 16.34 -6.31
N LEU A 90 -5.66 15.43 -7.24
CA LEU A 90 -6.46 15.61 -8.45
C LEU A 90 -7.96 15.34 -8.23
N GLU A 91 -8.36 14.72 -7.12
CA GLU A 91 -9.78 14.44 -6.83
C GLU A 91 -10.69 15.66 -6.90
N PRO A 92 -10.32 16.83 -6.33
CA PRO A 92 -11.17 18.02 -6.42
C PRO A 92 -11.49 18.43 -7.85
N MET A 93 -10.66 18.09 -8.83
CA MET A 93 -10.91 18.38 -10.24
C MET A 93 -12.09 17.58 -10.81
N LEU A 94 -12.36 16.35 -10.32
CA LEU A 94 -13.50 15.56 -10.77
C LEU A 94 -14.84 16.27 -10.52
N ILE A 95 -14.91 17.03 -9.43
CA ILE A 95 -16.13 17.78 -9.05
C ILE A 95 -16.14 19.14 -9.72
N SER A 96 -14.98 19.80 -9.83
CA SER A 96 -14.89 21.22 -10.26
C SER A 96 -14.68 21.43 -11.75
N ARG A 97 -14.27 20.40 -12.51
CA ARG A 97 -13.87 20.54 -13.93
C ARG A 97 -14.45 19.45 -14.81
N ALA A 98 -15.14 19.84 -15.87
CA ALA A 98 -15.71 18.92 -16.86
C ALA A 98 -14.66 18.08 -17.60
N ASN A 99 -13.40 18.55 -17.71
CA ASN A 99 -12.28 17.89 -18.37
C ASN A 99 -11.32 17.19 -17.40
N ALA A 100 -11.73 16.90 -16.16
CA ALA A 100 -10.87 16.31 -15.13
C ALA A 100 -10.17 15.02 -15.57
N ILE A 101 -10.88 14.13 -16.27
CA ILE A 101 -10.31 12.88 -16.80
C ILE A 101 -9.18 13.16 -17.80
N SER A 102 -9.37 14.10 -18.73
CA SER A 102 -8.32 14.49 -19.68
C SER A 102 -7.11 15.06 -18.97
N LEU A 103 -7.30 15.91 -17.94
CA LEU A 103 -6.22 16.46 -17.14
C LEU A 103 -5.50 15.38 -16.31
N PHE A 104 -6.22 14.36 -15.84
CA PHE A 104 -5.61 13.20 -15.20
C PHE A 104 -4.71 12.44 -16.18
N HIS A 105 -5.15 12.20 -17.41
CA HIS A 105 -4.29 11.60 -18.46
C HIS A 105 -3.02 12.43 -18.68
N VAL A 106 -3.16 13.75 -18.82
CA VAL A 106 -2.02 14.66 -18.97
C VAL A 106 -1.06 14.54 -17.79
N TRP A 107 -1.57 14.51 -16.56
CA TRP A 107 -0.76 14.38 -15.37
C TRP A 107 0.02 13.06 -15.33
N VAL A 108 -0.64 11.91 -15.57
CA VAL A 108 0.01 10.59 -15.61
C VAL A 108 1.10 10.56 -16.68
N LEU A 109 0.79 11.00 -17.90
CA LEU A 109 1.71 10.97 -19.02
C LEU A 109 2.89 11.93 -18.82
N SER A 110 2.65 13.12 -18.26
CA SER A 110 3.72 14.08 -17.91
C SER A 110 4.71 13.49 -16.91
N ARG A 111 4.22 12.79 -15.88
CA ARG A 111 5.09 12.10 -14.91
C ARG A 111 5.89 10.96 -15.56
N VAL A 112 5.28 10.23 -16.50
CA VAL A 112 5.99 9.19 -17.27
C VAL A 112 7.06 9.80 -18.16
N ILE A 113 6.79 10.94 -18.84
CA ILE A 113 7.78 11.62 -19.70
C ILE A 113 8.95 12.12 -18.85
N LEU A 114 8.68 12.81 -17.72
CA LEU A 114 9.72 13.27 -16.79
C LEU A 114 10.62 12.12 -16.33
N ALA A 115 10.02 11.06 -15.84
CA ALA A 115 10.77 9.90 -15.39
C ALA A 115 11.55 9.20 -16.53
N THR A 116 11.07 9.32 -17.77
CA THR A 116 11.79 8.79 -18.95
C THR A 116 13.05 9.60 -19.24
N GLN A 117 12.96 10.93 -19.15
CA GLN A 117 14.11 11.83 -19.33
C GLN A 117 15.14 11.62 -18.20
N GLU A 118 14.69 11.56 -16.95
CA GLU A 118 15.55 11.26 -15.79
C GLU A 118 16.24 9.89 -15.93
N ALA A 119 15.51 8.87 -16.38
CA ALA A 119 16.05 7.53 -16.54
C ALA A 119 17.15 7.46 -17.63
N LEU A 120 17.03 8.23 -18.72
CA LEU A 120 18.06 8.30 -19.74
C LEU A 120 19.34 8.91 -19.15
N LEU A 121 19.24 10.07 -18.51
CA LEU A 121 20.38 10.76 -17.92
C LEU A 121 21.04 9.95 -16.79
N ASP A 122 20.24 9.22 -16.03
CA ASP A 122 20.74 8.43 -14.90
C ASP A 122 21.37 7.07 -15.31
N GLN A 123 20.89 6.47 -16.38
CA GLN A 123 21.30 5.12 -16.82
C GLN A 123 22.20 5.08 -18.05
N TYR A 124 22.46 6.23 -18.67
CA TYR A 124 23.33 6.34 -19.83
C TYR A 124 24.30 7.52 -19.66
N SER A 125 25.53 7.20 -19.24
CA SER A 125 26.53 8.21 -18.82
C SER A 125 27.08 9.08 -19.94
N ASP A 126 26.95 8.63 -21.19
CA ASP A 126 27.50 9.30 -22.36
C ASP A 126 26.52 10.33 -22.99
N PHE A 127 25.39 10.55 -22.33
CA PHE A 127 24.34 11.48 -22.78
C PHE A 127 24.22 12.68 -21.85
N SER A 128 24.21 13.87 -22.41
CA SER A 128 24.09 15.12 -21.66
C SER A 128 22.69 15.73 -21.77
N GLU A 129 22.34 16.60 -20.85
CA GLU A 129 21.06 17.33 -20.87
C GLU A 129 20.93 18.19 -22.15
N SER A 130 22.02 18.80 -22.63
CA SER A 130 22.05 19.57 -23.87
C SER A 130 21.76 18.74 -25.12
N GLU A 131 22.22 17.50 -25.17
CA GLU A 131 21.91 16.57 -26.27
C GLU A 131 20.44 16.12 -26.22
N LEU A 132 19.86 16.03 -25.02
CA LEU A 132 18.43 15.76 -24.84
C LEU A 132 17.57 16.91 -25.37
N GLU A 133 17.98 18.16 -25.13
CA GLU A 133 17.29 19.36 -25.62
C GLU A 133 17.24 19.44 -27.16
N GLU A 134 18.24 18.90 -27.83
CA GLU A 134 18.30 18.83 -29.29
C GLU A 134 17.47 17.65 -29.87
N ALA A 135 16.99 16.76 -29.03
CA ALA A 135 16.24 15.59 -29.48
C ALA A 135 14.84 15.95 -30.02
N ILE A 136 14.40 15.27 -31.06
CA ILE A 136 13.06 15.43 -31.64
C ILE A 136 12.01 15.10 -30.58
N ASN A 137 10.98 15.95 -30.43
CA ASN A 137 9.92 15.88 -29.43
C ASN A 137 10.39 16.14 -27.98
N TYR A 138 11.48 16.86 -27.79
CA TYR A 138 11.86 17.32 -26.48
C TYR A 138 10.78 18.22 -25.87
N ILE A 139 10.44 17.94 -24.65
CA ILE A 139 9.59 18.79 -23.81
C ILE A 139 10.42 19.14 -22.57
N SER A 140 10.61 20.44 -22.30
CA SER A 140 11.39 20.92 -21.15
C SER A 140 10.90 20.28 -19.85
N PRO A 141 11.79 19.66 -19.05
CA PRO A 141 11.43 19.12 -17.74
C PRO A 141 10.81 20.18 -16.83
N GLU A 142 11.30 21.41 -16.86
CA GLU A 142 10.79 22.52 -16.05
C GLU A 142 9.32 22.82 -16.37
N LYS A 143 8.96 22.91 -17.67
CA LYS A 143 7.57 23.13 -18.10
C LYS A 143 6.66 21.97 -17.67
N LEU A 144 7.15 20.73 -17.73
CA LEU A 144 6.41 19.56 -17.26
C LEU A 144 6.25 19.57 -15.74
N HIS A 145 7.29 19.92 -14.99
CA HIS A 145 7.22 20.05 -13.53
C HIS A 145 6.21 21.13 -13.11
N ASP A 146 6.22 22.27 -13.77
CA ASP A 146 5.26 23.36 -13.50
C ASP A 146 3.83 22.92 -13.81
N LEU A 147 3.61 22.25 -14.93
CA LEU A 147 2.32 21.72 -15.32
C LEU A 147 1.81 20.70 -14.27
N VAL A 148 2.65 19.72 -13.90
CA VAL A 148 2.33 18.73 -12.88
C VAL A 148 1.99 19.40 -11.54
N ALA A 149 2.82 20.35 -11.08
CA ALA A 149 2.61 21.05 -9.82
C ALA A 149 1.30 21.85 -9.80
N LYS A 150 0.92 22.48 -10.93
CA LYS A 150 -0.36 23.21 -11.04
C LYS A 150 -1.56 22.25 -11.06
N LEU A 151 -1.44 21.13 -11.77
CA LEU A 151 -2.49 20.10 -11.77
C LEU A 151 -2.70 19.54 -10.36
N GLU A 152 -1.63 19.19 -9.65
CA GLU A 152 -1.68 18.69 -8.27
C GLU A 152 -2.30 19.70 -7.29
N ARG A 153 -2.20 20.99 -7.55
CA ARG A 153 -2.80 22.06 -6.73
C ARG A 153 -4.17 22.52 -7.24
N SER A 154 -4.69 21.90 -8.29
CA SER A 154 -5.92 22.32 -8.97
C SER A 154 -5.90 23.81 -9.41
N HIS A 155 -4.72 24.37 -9.66
CA HIS A 155 -4.57 25.75 -10.13
C HIS A 155 -5.01 25.88 -11.60
N PRO A 156 -5.50 27.06 -12.01
CA PRO A 156 -5.80 27.31 -13.41
C PRO A 156 -4.51 27.28 -14.26
N LEU A 157 -4.61 26.67 -15.43
CA LEU A 157 -3.53 26.60 -16.40
C LEU A 157 -3.51 27.87 -17.25
N SER A 158 -2.32 28.37 -17.58
CA SER A 158 -2.13 29.42 -18.57
C SER A 158 -2.41 28.91 -19.98
N GLN A 159 -2.50 29.83 -20.96
CA GLN A 159 -2.71 29.44 -22.36
C GLN A 159 -1.60 28.54 -22.90
N GLU A 160 -0.34 28.82 -22.54
CA GLU A 160 0.82 28.01 -22.94
C GLU A 160 0.76 26.61 -22.33
N GLU A 161 0.37 26.49 -21.07
CA GLU A 161 0.22 25.21 -20.39
C GLU A 161 -0.97 24.39 -20.93
N LEU A 162 -2.03 25.04 -21.38
CA LEU A 162 -3.13 24.36 -22.08
C LEU A 162 -2.65 23.79 -23.41
N TYR A 163 -1.87 24.55 -24.21
CA TYR A 163 -1.27 24.02 -25.44
C TYR A 163 -0.31 22.86 -25.16
N LEU A 164 0.49 22.95 -24.11
CA LEU A 164 1.35 21.85 -23.69
C LEU A 164 0.52 20.62 -23.30
N ALA A 165 -0.52 20.80 -22.47
CA ALA A 165 -1.42 19.74 -22.06
C ALA A 165 -2.09 19.04 -23.26
N ASP A 166 -2.57 19.81 -24.23
CA ASP A 166 -3.20 19.28 -25.46
C ASP A 166 -2.20 18.53 -26.36
N SER A 167 -0.90 18.84 -26.27
CA SER A 167 0.14 18.15 -27.03
C SER A 167 0.53 16.80 -26.43
N ILE A 168 0.26 16.58 -25.13
CA ILE A 168 0.61 15.35 -24.41
C ILE A 168 -0.43 14.27 -24.72
N SER A 169 0.01 13.18 -25.34
CA SER A 169 -0.84 12.07 -25.71
C SER A 169 -0.15 10.72 -25.46
N ILE A 170 -0.93 9.65 -25.35
CA ILE A 170 -0.40 8.28 -25.20
C ILE A 170 0.55 7.93 -26.35
N HIS A 171 0.18 8.28 -27.58
CA HIS A 171 1.01 8.03 -28.75
C HIS A 171 2.33 8.79 -28.71
N GLY A 172 2.28 10.10 -28.35
CA GLY A 172 3.46 10.94 -28.17
C GLY A 172 4.38 10.40 -27.08
N THR A 173 3.82 10.06 -25.92
CA THR A 173 4.56 9.48 -24.79
C THR A 173 5.25 8.17 -25.19
N ARG A 174 4.56 7.27 -25.89
CA ARG A 174 5.19 6.03 -26.40
C ARG A 174 6.36 6.32 -27.31
N LYS A 175 6.24 7.28 -28.24
CA LYS A 175 7.34 7.68 -29.12
C LYS A 175 8.54 8.24 -28.34
N ILE A 176 8.30 9.05 -27.32
CA ILE A 176 9.35 9.57 -26.44
C ILE A 176 10.08 8.43 -25.75
N ILE A 177 9.36 7.48 -25.14
CA ILE A 177 9.96 6.32 -24.48
C ILE A 177 10.77 5.48 -25.47
N GLU A 178 10.23 5.19 -26.64
CA GLU A 178 10.91 4.40 -27.68
C GLU A 178 12.16 5.09 -28.21
N LEU A 179 12.13 6.43 -28.36
CA LEU A 179 13.30 7.22 -28.73
C LEU A 179 14.37 7.16 -27.65
N HIS A 180 14.03 7.43 -26.40
CA HIS A 180 14.98 7.39 -25.27
C HIS A 180 15.57 5.99 -25.07
N THR A 181 14.77 4.95 -25.32
CA THR A 181 15.24 3.54 -25.31
C THR A 181 16.31 3.30 -26.37
N LYS A 182 16.14 3.86 -27.57
CA LYS A 182 17.14 3.77 -28.65
C LYS A 182 18.39 4.60 -28.34
N LEU A 183 18.22 5.82 -27.83
CA LEU A 183 19.33 6.69 -27.43
C LEU A 183 20.20 6.07 -26.34
N SER A 184 19.60 5.32 -25.43
CA SER A 184 20.32 4.57 -24.38
C SER A 184 20.91 3.25 -24.89
N GLU A 185 20.86 2.97 -26.18
CA GLU A 185 21.34 1.72 -26.79
C GLU A 185 20.68 0.44 -26.23
N ARG A 186 19.48 0.57 -25.65
CA ARG A 186 18.75 -0.55 -25.06
C ARG A 186 17.67 -1.08 -25.96
N GLY A 187 17.42 -2.39 -25.88
CA GLY A 187 16.44 -3.05 -26.76
C GLY A 187 14.98 -2.79 -26.42
N ARG A 188 14.69 -2.36 -25.18
CA ARG A 188 13.32 -2.10 -24.68
C ARG A 188 13.31 -1.31 -23.37
N ALA A 189 12.15 -0.77 -23.03
CA ALA A 189 11.91 -0.13 -21.75
C ALA A 189 10.99 -0.94 -20.84
N VAL A 190 11.14 -0.76 -19.53
CA VAL A 190 10.22 -1.24 -18.49
C VAL A 190 9.73 -0.03 -17.69
N LEU A 191 8.40 0.15 -17.62
CA LEU A 191 7.77 1.17 -16.80
C LEU A 191 7.43 0.57 -15.43
N LEU A 192 8.07 1.06 -14.38
CA LEU A 192 7.83 0.65 -13.00
C LEU A 192 6.91 1.69 -12.34
N LEU A 193 5.60 1.44 -12.37
CA LEU A 193 4.55 2.35 -11.91
C LEU A 193 4.17 1.99 -10.47
N ASP A 194 4.73 2.73 -9.52
CA ASP A 194 4.54 2.47 -8.11
C ASP A 194 3.44 3.34 -7.50
N ASP A 195 2.81 2.84 -6.45
CA ASP A 195 1.63 3.43 -5.80
C ASP A 195 0.50 3.79 -6.79
N ALA A 196 0.42 3.02 -7.87
CA ALA A 196 -0.44 3.28 -9.00
C ALA A 196 -1.93 3.00 -8.74
N ALA A 197 -2.23 2.18 -7.77
CA ALA A 197 -3.60 1.78 -7.41
C ALA A 197 -3.87 2.11 -5.94
N LEU A 198 -3.67 3.37 -5.59
CA LEU A 198 -4.09 3.88 -4.30
C LEU A 198 -5.61 4.10 -4.29
N THR A 199 -6.20 3.99 -3.14
CA THR A 199 -7.60 3.85 -2.75
C THR A 199 -8.58 4.94 -3.22
N LEU A 200 -8.37 5.56 -4.37
CA LEU A 200 -9.06 6.76 -4.75
C LEU A 200 -10.26 6.53 -5.66
N THR A 201 -10.69 7.57 -6.29
CA THR A 201 -11.89 7.53 -7.11
C THR A 201 -11.82 6.41 -8.15
N PRO A 202 -12.85 5.57 -8.25
CA PRO A 202 -12.90 4.50 -9.25
C PRO A 202 -12.65 4.99 -10.67
N GLU A 203 -13.08 6.22 -10.98
CA GLU A 203 -12.92 6.85 -12.28
C GLU A 203 -11.45 6.99 -12.65
N TYR A 204 -10.63 7.58 -11.78
CA TYR A 204 -9.19 7.72 -12.03
C TYR A 204 -8.48 6.38 -12.09
N MET A 205 -8.90 5.43 -11.28
CA MET A 205 -8.29 4.11 -11.25
C MET A 205 -8.53 3.34 -12.56
N VAL A 206 -9.75 3.38 -13.07
CA VAL A 206 -10.11 2.78 -14.36
C VAL A 206 -9.29 3.43 -15.49
N GLU A 207 -9.20 4.76 -15.50
CA GLU A 207 -8.42 5.49 -16.52
C GLU A 207 -6.92 5.19 -16.40
N PHE A 208 -6.40 5.04 -15.20
CA PHE A 208 -5.01 4.65 -15.00
C PHE A 208 -4.69 3.30 -15.66
N PHE A 209 -5.55 2.29 -15.50
CA PHE A 209 -5.36 0.98 -16.14
C PHE A 209 -5.56 1.02 -17.65
N GLU A 210 -6.41 1.91 -18.16
CA GLU A 210 -6.52 2.16 -19.61
C GLU A 210 -5.23 2.79 -20.18
N ILE A 211 -4.62 3.75 -19.46
CA ILE A 211 -3.33 4.34 -19.83
C ILE A 211 -2.24 3.26 -19.80
N LEU A 212 -2.16 2.47 -18.71
CA LEU A 212 -1.19 1.38 -18.56
C LEU A 212 -1.27 0.40 -19.74
N ARG A 213 -2.48 -0.05 -20.09
CA ARG A 213 -2.73 -0.94 -21.22
C ARG A 213 -2.32 -0.28 -22.55
N SER A 214 -2.63 0.99 -22.72
CA SER A 214 -2.36 1.72 -23.95
C SER A 214 -0.89 2.08 -24.14
N LEU A 215 -0.11 2.20 -23.07
CA LEU A 215 1.35 2.39 -23.15
C LEU A 215 2.10 1.13 -23.51
N LYS A 216 1.52 -0.05 -23.32
CA LYS A 216 2.13 -1.34 -23.68
C LYS A 216 2.45 -1.41 -25.17
N SER A 217 3.67 -1.83 -25.52
CA SER A 217 4.10 -2.09 -26.89
C SER A 217 5.14 -3.23 -26.93
N PRO A 218 5.58 -3.67 -28.12
CA PRO A 218 6.70 -4.62 -28.22
C PRO A 218 7.98 -4.13 -27.52
N TYR A 219 8.13 -2.82 -27.37
CA TYR A 219 9.31 -2.17 -26.77
C TYR A 219 9.06 -1.61 -25.38
N ILE A 220 7.83 -1.54 -24.91
CA ILE A 220 7.44 -0.96 -23.61
C ILE A 220 6.65 -1.98 -22.80
N SER A 221 7.13 -2.29 -21.60
CA SER A 221 6.57 -3.30 -20.71
C SER A 221 6.14 -2.68 -19.38
N PRO A 222 4.86 -2.32 -19.19
CA PRO A 222 4.38 -1.70 -17.94
C PRO A 222 4.32 -2.72 -16.79
N LYS A 223 4.68 -2.24 -15.60
CA LYS A 223 4.58 -2.94 -14.31
C LYS A 223 3.88 -2.02 -13.32
N ALA A 224 2.95 -2.53 -12.52
CA ALA A 224 2.27 -1.70 -11.54
C ALA A 224 2.15 -2.39 -10.18
N SER A 225 2.26 -1.60 -9.10
CA SER A 225 1.92 -2.05 -7.77
C SER A 225 0.42 -1.87 -7.52
N VAL A 226 -0.25 -2.91 -7.04
CA VAL A 226 -1.71 -2.92 -6.86
C VAL A 226 -2.11 -3.50 -5.50
N TYR A 227 -3.36 -3.28 -5.12
CA TYR A 227 -3.95 -3.74 -3.87
C TYR A 227 -5.18 -4.63 -4.14
N PRO A 228 -5.32 -5.79 -3.48
CA PRO A 228 -6.33 -6.79 -3.86
C PRO A 228 -7.78 -6.40 -3.54
N GLY A 229 -8.01 -5.53 -2.57
CA GLY A 229 -9.34 -5.18 -2.07
C GLY A 229 -9.90 -3.87 -2.63
N THR A 230 -9.03 -2.89 -2.82
CA THR A 230 -9.41 -1.53 -3.22
C THR A 230 -9.20 -1.24 -4.71
N THR A 231 -8.30 -1.97 -5.39
CA THR A 231 -8.04 -1.74 -6.82
C THR A 231 -9.25 -2.08 -7.70
N GLU A 232 -9.67 -1.12 -8.52
CA GLU A 232 -10.72 -1.28 -9.53
C GLU A 232 -10.11 -1.16 -10.94
N TYR A 233 -10.10 -2.27 -11.68
CA TYR A 233 -9.44 -2.36 -12.98
C TYR A 233 -10.28 -1.81 -14.14
N GLY A 234 -11.58 -1.60 -13.93
CA GLY A 234 -12.52 -1.24 -14.98
C GLY A 234 -12.88 -2.42 -15.91
N PRO A 235 -13.79 -2.18 -16.88
CA PRO A 235 -14.35 -3.25 -17.70
C PRO A 235 -13.42 -3.77 -18.79
N ARG A 236 -12.34 -3.04 -19.12
CA ARG A 236 -11.45 -3.36 -20.25
C ARG A 236 -10.11 -3.94 -19.84
N PHE A 237 -9.73 -3.83 -18.57
CA PHE A 237 -8.46 -4.36 -18.06
C PHE A 237 -8.71 -5.64 -17.25
N HIS A 238 -8.21 -6.76 -17.76
CA HIS A 238 -8.32 -8.07 -17.11
C HIS A 238 -6.93 -8.56 -16.68
N PRO A 239 -6.57 -8.47 -15.38
CA PRO A 239 -5.22 -8.78 -14.91
C PRO A 239 -4.66 -10.12 -15.41
N ALA A 240 -5.47 -11.17 -15.38
CA ALA A 240 -5.06 -12.51 -15.80
C ALA A 240 -4.85 -12.67 -17.32
N GLN A 241 -5.41 -11.75 -18.13
CA GLN A 241 -5.26 -11.77 -19.59
C GLN A 241 -4.18 -10.81 -20.07
N GLU A 242 -4.01 -9.69 -19.36
CA GLU A 242 -3.04 -8.66 -19.75
C GLU A 242 -1.60 -9.00 -19.39
N GLY A 243 -1.39 -9.83 -18.35
CA GLY A 243 -0.05 -10.16 -17.90
C GLY A 243 0.00 -11.16 -16.75
N SER A 244 1.05 -11.10 -15.93
CA SER A 244 1.20 -11.87 -14.70
C SER A 244 0.81 -11.05 -13.47
N VAL A 245 0.30 -11.75 -12.46
CA VAL A 245 0.08 -11.19 -11.12
C VAL A 245 1.04 -11.90 -10.17
N GLU A 246 1.98 -11.13 -9.62
CA GLU A 246 3.02 -11.63 -8.72
C GLU A 246 2.69 -11.25 -7.27
N ASN A 247 2.54 -12.25 -6.41
CA ASN A 247 2.36 -12.01 -4.99
C ASN A 247 3.72 -11.81 -4.32
N VAL A 248 3.96 -10.59 -3.82
CA VAL A 248 5.21 -10.22 -3.14
C VAL A 248 5.16 -10.43 -1.63
N TRP A 249 4.12 -11.02 -1.13
CA TRP A 249 3.95 -11.36 0.28
C TRP A 249 4.54 -12.73 0.59
N LEU A 250 5.58 -12.76 1.42
CA LEU A 250 6.29 -13.98 1.76
C LEU A 250 5.40 -14.91 2.61
N SER A 251 5.16 -16.12 2.10
CA SER A 251 4.29 -17.10 2.80
C SER A 251 4.97 -17.70 4.02
N VAL A 252 4.28 -17.67 5.16
CA VAL A 252 4.72 -18.39 6.38
C VAL A 252 4.75 -19.92 6.23
N THR A 253 4.22 -20.43 5.12
CA THR A 253 4.28 -21.87 4.80
C THR A 253 5.44 -22.22 3.85
N SER A 254 6.16 -21.23 3.34
CA SER A 254 7.36 -21.46 2.52
C SER A 254 8.45 -22.14 3.34
N PRO A 255 9.13 -23.17 2.80
CA PRO A 255 10.28 -23.79 3.47
C PRO A 255 11.39 -22.81 3.84
N GLN A 256 11.64 -21.79 2.98
CA GLN A 256 12.66 -20.77 3.18
C GLN A 256 12.17 -19.54 3.95
N TYR A 257 10.96 -19.59 4.55
CA TYR A 257 10.35 -18.45 5.21
C TYR A 257 11.24 -17.79 6.26
N LEU A 258 11.72 -18.57 7.23
CA LEU A 258 12.54 -18.06 8.34
C LEU A 258 13.88 -17.53 7.87
N GLU A 259 14.51 -18.17 6.90
CA GLU A 259 15.76 -17.73 6.30
C GLU A 259 15.58 -16.39 5.60
N ASN A 260 14.59 -16.28 4.73
CA ASN A 260 14.32 -15.06 3.96
C ASN A 260 14.02 -13.85 4.85
N ILE A 261 13.15 -14.00 5.86
CA ILE A 261 12.78 -12.87 6.70
C ILE A 261 13.89 -12.49 7.68
N SER A 262 14.65 -13.48 8.18
CA SER A 262 15.78 -13.25 9.08
C SER A 262 16.96 -12.59 8.37
N SER A 263 17.21 -12.91 7.09
CA SER A 263 18.26 -12.27 6.29
C SER A 263 18.06 -10.75 6.17
N ILE A 264 16.79 -10.31 6.01
CA ILE A 264 16.43 -8.89 5.96
C ILE A 264 16.78 -8.20 7.28
N ALA A 265 16.39 -8.80 8.41
CA ALA A 265 16.68 -8.21 9.72
C ALA A 265 18.17 -8.23 10.08
N ASN A 266 18.89 -9.27 9.67
CA ASN A 266 20.33 -9.37 9.90
C ASN A 266 21.14 -8.25 9.22
N LEU A 267 20.67 -7.75 8.08
CA LEU A 267 21.30 -6.62 7.39
C LEU A 267 20.95 -5.26 7.98
N ARG A 268 19.81 -5.14 8.64
CA ARG A 268 19.26 -3.84 9.06
C ARG A 268 19.28 -3.60 10.56
N ILE A 269 19.37 -4.66 11.36
CA ILE A 269 19.32 -4.56 12.82
C ILE A 269 20.68 -4.90 13.40
N LYS A 270 21.29 -3.92 14.06
CA LYS A 270 22.53 -4.11 14.80
C LYS A 270 22.29 -5.06 15.97
N GLY A 271 23.20 -6.03 16.18
CA GLY A 271 23.06 -7.02 17.25
C GLY A 271 21.95 -8.06 17.03
N PHE A 272 21.43 -8.21 15.80
CA PHE A 272 20.39 -9.18 15.49
C PHE A 272 20.76 -10.62 15.90
N LYS A 273 22.02 -11.02 15.69
CA LYS A 273 22.53 -12.36 16.03
C LYS A 273 22.65 -12.61 17.54
N ASP A 274 22.70 -11.54 18.34
CA ASP A 274 22.79 -11.64 19.81
C ASP A 274 21.42 -11.96 20.45
N ILE A 275 20.34 -11.82 19.67
CA ILE A 275 18.99 -12.18 20.10
C ILE A 275 18.81 -13.71 19.96
N PRO A 276 18.32 -14.41 21.00
CA PRO A 276 18.09 -15.86 20.93
C PRO A 276 17.28 -16.28 19.71
N GLU A 277 17.67 -17.37 19.06
CA GLU A 277 17.06 -17.87 17.84
C GLU A 277 15.55 -18.11 18.01
N GLU A 278 15.12 -18.70 19.10
CA GLU A 278 13.72 -18.95 19.43
C GLU A 278 12.87 -17.68 19.47
N ILE A 279 13.46 -16.53 19.86
CA ILE A 279 12.79 -15.24 19.88
C ILE A 279 12.70 -14.68 18.46
N ARG A 280 13.80 -14.78 17.69
CA ARG A 280 13.84 -14.35 16.29
C ARG A 280 12.79 -15.09 15.46
N GLU A 281 12.71 -16.42 15.61
CA GLU A 281 11.71 -17.23 14.92
C GLU A 281 10.27 -16.91 15.36
N TYR A 282 10.04 -16.76 16.66
CA TYR A 282 8.72 -16.40 17.19
C TYR A 282 8.22 -15.07 16.62
N LEU A 283 9.07 -14.04 16.63
CA LEU A 283 8.72 -12.73 16.07
C LEU A 283 8.65 -12.76 14.55
N ALA A 284 9.45 -13.60 13.87
CA ALA A 284 9.33 -13.81 12.43
C ALA A 284 7.95 -14.36 12.05
N TYR A 285 7.46 -15.38 12.75
CA TYR A 285 6.09 -15.87 12.54
C TYR A 285 5.03 -14.81 12.87
N ALA A 286 5.22 -14.07 13.97
CA ALA A 286 4.33 -12.98 14.36
C ALA A 286 4.25 -11.88 13.29
N ALA A 287 5.35 -11.61 12.58
CA ALA A 287 5.41 -10.64 11.49
C ALA A 287 4.61 -11.03 10.24
N PHE A 288 4.25 -12.30 10.12
CA PHE A 288 3.38 -12.82 9.08
C PHE A 288 3.86 -12.55 7.65
N GLY A 289 5.18 -12.60 7.43
CA GLY A 289 5.79 -12.37 6.12
C GLY A 289 5.84 -10.89 5.69
N ILE A 290 5.66 -9.98 6.62
CA ILE A 290 5.73 -8.54 6.38
C ILE A 290 7.04 -7.99 6.98
N PRO A 291 8.07 -7.70 6.15
CA PRO A 291 9.39 -7.30 6.63
C PRO A 291 9.37 -6.09 7.56
N ARG A 292 8.58 -5.06 7.24
CA ARG A 292 8.45 -3.87 8.10
C ARG A 292 7.98 -4.22 9.51
N ALA A 293 6.98 -5.09 9.64
CA ALA A 293 6.47 -5.53 10.94
C ALA A 293 7.53 -6.29 11.72
N TYR A 294 8.32 -7.15 11.04
CA TYR A 294 9.41 -7.89 11.67
C TYR A 294 10.47 -6.96 12.24
N LEU A 295 10.94 -6.00 11.43
CA LEU A 295 11.93 -5.02 11.86
C LEU A 295 11.44 -4.20 13.06
N GLN A 296 10.20 -3.73 13.03
CA GLN A 296 9.59 -2.98 14.15
C GLN A 296 9.54 -3.81 15.42
N MET A 297 9.05 -5.06 15.36
CA MET A 297 8.99 -5.94 16.53
C MET A 297 10.36 -6.29 17.09
N MET A 298 11.37 -6.47 16.23
CA MET A 298 12.74 -6.74 16.67
C MET A 298 13.35 -5.54 17.40
N VAL A 299 13.15 -4.33 16.90
CA VAL A 299 13.60 -3.10 17.57
C VAL A 299 12.86 -2.89 18.89
N GLU A 300 11.53 -3.10 18.92
CA GLU A 300 10.77 -3.03 20.17
C GLU A 300 11.27 -4.03 21.20
N PHE A 301 11.62 -5.25 20.77
CA PHE A 301 12.21 -6.25 21.65
C PHE A 301 13.56 -5.82 22.22
N GLN A 302 14.44 -5.20 21.42
CA GLN A 302 15.77 -4.73 21.87
C GLN A 302 15.71 -3.62 22.93
N LYS A 303 14.63 -2.83 22.97
CA LYS A 303 14.45 -1.78 23.98
C LYS A 303 14.34 -2.32 25.41
N LYS A 304 14.07 -3.61 25.59
CA LYS A 304 14.07 -4.32 26.91
C LYS A 304 13.21 -3.67 28.00
N GLU A 305 12.10 -3.05 27.67
CA GLU A 305 11.20 -2.36 28.60
C GLU A 305 10.20 -3.32 29.30
N TYR A 306 10.58 -4.58 29.56
CA TYR A 306 9.66 -5.59 30.05
C TYR A 306 10.20 -6.29 31.30
N SER A 307 9.30 -6.54 32.26
CA SER A 307 9.65 -7.24 33.51
C SER A 307 9.94 -8.73 33.29
N THR A 308 9.31 -9.36 32.31
CA THR A 308 9.57 -10.76 31.93
C THR A 308 9.54 -10.91 30.40
N LEU A 309 10.33 -11.87 29.89
CA LEU A 309 10.38 -12.18 28.46
C LEU A 309 8.98 -12.46 27.87
N GLN A 310 8.18 -13.26 28.57
CA GLN A 310 6.85 -13.64 28.12
C GLN A 310 5.91 -12.43 28.01
N GLN A 311 5.95 -11.52 29.01
CA GLN A 311 5.17 -10.28 28.96
C GLN A 311 5.59 -9.40 27.78
N GLY A 312 6.91 -9.27 27.55
CA GLY A 312 7.45 -8.52 26.44
C GLY A 312 6.96 -9.05 25.09
N LEU A 313 7.12 -10.35 24.84
CA LEU A 313 6.69 -10.96 23.59
C LEU A 313 5.16 -10.89 23.39
N ASN A 314 4.37 -11.10 24.45
CA ASN A 314 2.92 -10.98 24.36
C ASN A 314 2.50 -9.54 24.00
N ARG A 315 3.15 -8.53 24.60
CA ARG A 315 2.87 -7.12 24.32
C ARG A 315 3.24 -6.74 22.89
N ILE A 316 4.43 -7.13 22.43
CA ILE A 316 4.90 -6.88 21.05
C ILE A 316 3.92 -7.48 20.03
N VAL A 317 3.51 -8.73 20.24
CA VAL A 317 2.56 -9.43 19.34
C VAL A 317 1.19 -8.76 19.37
N GLN A 318 0.71 -8.36 20.57
CA GLN A 318 -0.55 -7.66 20.71
C GLN A 318 -0.52 -6.29 20.01
N ASN A 319 0.53 -5.49 20.23
CA ASN A 319 0.70 -4.20 19.56
C ASN A 319 0.70 -4.35 18.03
N ASN A 320 1.38 -5.38 17.50
CA ASN A 320 1.43 -5.61 16.06
C ASN A 320 0.05 -5.91 15.47
N ILE A 321 -0.75 -6.78 16.10
CA ILE A 321 -2.08 -7.09 15.56
C ILE A 321 -3.07 -5.93 15.75
N GLU A 322 -2.98 -5.20 16.85
CA GLU A 322 -3.80 -4.01 17.07
C GLU A 322 -3.50 -2.93 16.03
N ALA A 323 -2.23 -2.67 15.74
CA ALA A 323 -1.84 -1.72 14.70
C ALA A 323 -2.41 -2.12 13.33
N ARG A 324 -2.39 -3.41 12.99
CA ARG A 324 -2.99 -3.92 11.74
C ARG A 324 -4.50 -3.77 11.69
N LYS A 325 -5.18 -4.02 12.81
CA LYS A 325 -6.63 -3.84 12.90
C LYS A 325 -7.01 -2.36 12.78
N VAL A 326 -6.26 -1.48 13.43
CA VAL A 326 -6.45 -0.02 13.31
C VAL A 326 -6.24 0.44 11.85
N GLU A 327 -5.20 -0.05 11.17
CA GLU A 327 -4.97 0.21 9.73
C GLU A 327 -6.17 -0.26 8.89
N PHE A 328 -6.66 -1.48 9.12
CA PHE A 328 -7.85 -2.00 8.43
C PHE A 328 -9.09 -1.14 8.67
N LEU A 329 -9.38 -0.81 9.93
CA LEU A 329 -10.54 0.00 10.28
C LEU A 329 -10.44 1.45 9.75
N SER A 330 -9.21 1.98 9.62
CA SER A 330 -8.98 3.30 9.02
C SER A 330 -9.42 3.39 7.56
N LEU A 331 -9.51 2.26 6.84
CA LEU A 331 -10.06 2.22 5.49
C LEU A 331 -11.52 2.69 5.44
N SER A 332 -12.29 2.55 6.52
CA SER A 332 -13.67 3.05 6.60
C SER A 332 -13.74 4.59 6.55
N LEU A 333 -12.67 5.26 6.98
CA LEU A 333 -12.54 6.72 6.88
C LEU A 333 -12.02 7.12 5.51
N LYS A 334 -11.09 6.33 4.95
CA LYS A 334 -10.49 6.57 3.63
C LYS A 334 -11.46 6.29 2.48
N VAL A 335 -12.27 5.27 2.61
CA VAL A 335 -13.28 4.86 1.62
C VAL A 335 -14.63 4.70 2.29
N PRO A 336 -15.34 5.81 2.62
CA PRO A 336 -16.57 5.78 3.41
C PRO A 336 -17.66 4.86 2.86
N LYS A 337 -17.71 4.70 1.52
CA LYS A 337 -18.66 3.77 0.87
C LYS A 337 -18.47 2.30 1.29
N LEU A 338 -17.32 1.94 1.86
CA LEU A 338 -17.01 0.58 2.32
C LEU A 338 -17.15 0.40 3.84
N ARG A 339 -17.65 1.39 4.59
CA ARG A 339 -17.71 1.35 6.06
C ARG A 339 -18.35 0.09 6.61
N SER A 340 -19.60 -0.20 6.22
CA SER A 340 -20.32 -1.41 6.67
C SER A 340 -19.57 -2.71 6.33
N ILE A 341 -18.94 -2.75 5.15
CA ILE A 341 -18.15 -3.89 4.70
C ILE A 341 -16.92 -4.09 5.58
N ILE A 342 -16.24 -3.00 5.95
CA ILE A 342 -15.04 -3.02 6.79
C ILE A 342 -15.39 -3.44 8.22
N GLU A 343 -16.45 -2.91 8.81
CA GLU A 343 -16.93 -3.27 10.14
C GLU A 343 -17.31 -4.77 10.22
N GLN A 344 -18.02 -5.27 9.22
CA GLN A 344 -18.30 -6.71 9.09
C GLN A 344 -17.02 -7.53 8.88
N GLY A 345 -16.04 -6.99 8.19
CA GLY A 345 -14.72 -7.61 7.99
C GLY A 345 -13.95 -7.81 9.28
N ASP A 346 -13.92 -6.83 10.19
CA ASP A 346 -13.28 -6.98 11.51
C ASP A 346 -13.96 -8.08 12.35
N SER A 347 -15.30 -8.08 12.33
CA SER A 347 -16.10 -9.12 13.00
C SER A 347 -15.83 -10.52 12.43
N LEU A 348 -15.76 -10.63 11.09
CA LEU A 348 -15.42 -11.87 10.40
C LEU A 348 -14.01 -12.33 10.76
N PHE A 349 -13.01 -11.46 10.70
CA PHE A 349 -11.63 -11.79 11.04
C PHE A 349 -11.53 -12.36 12.46
N SER A 350 -12.14 -11.70 13.43
CA SER A 350 -12.19 -12.15 14.82
C SER A 350 -12.83 -13.55 14.94
N ARG A 351 -13.93 -13.78 14.24
CA ARG A 351 -14.62 -15.08 14.19
C ARG A 351 -13.75 -16.17 13.56
N LEU A 352 -13.01 -15.89 12.48
CA LEU A 352 -12.11 -16.88 11.86
C LEU A 352 -10.99 -17.30 12.83
N VAL A 353 -10.44 -16.35 13.59
CA VAL A 353 -9.44 -16.63 14.64
C VAL A 353 -10.03 -17.51 15.75
N ASP A 354 -11.23 -17.20 16.24
CA ASP A 354 -11.90 -17.96 17.29
C ASP A 354 -12.27 -19.39 16.82
N LEU A 355 -12.71 -19.56 15.56
CA LEU A 355 -12.96 -20.88 14.98
C LEU A 355 -11.70 -21.78 14.95
N LEU A 356 -10.53 -21.20 14.62
CA LEU A 356 -9.26 -21.93 14.68
C LEU A 356 -8.87 -22.26 16.12
N LYS A 357 -9.11 -21.35 17.06
CA LYS A 357 -8.87 -21.59 18.49
C LYS A 357 -9.71 -22.76 18.97
N ASP A 358 -11.02 -22.75 18.73
CA ASP A 358 -11.95 -23.79 19.15
C ASP A 358 -11.62 -25.16 18.54
N ALA A 359 -11.18 -25.17 17.26
CA ALA A 359 -10.73 -26.38 16.60
C ALA A 359 -9.44 -26.91 17.25
N ASN A 360 -8.47 -26.05 17.51
CA ASN A 360 -7.18 -26.43 18.09
C ASN A 360 -7.26 -26.78 19.58
N ASP A 361 -8.23 -26.24 20.32
CA ASP A 361 -8.47 -26.59 21.73
C ASP A 361 -9.03 -28.02 21.89
N LYS A 362 -9.63 -28.57 20.83
CA LYS A 362 -10.15 -29.95 20.78
C LYS A 362 -9.11 -31.00 20.39
N VAL A 363 -7.99 -30.54 19.81
CA VAL A 363 -6.91 -31.40 19.34
C VAL A 363 -5.94 -31.69 20.48
N ASP A 364 -5.52 -32.95 20.62
CA ASP A 364 -4.56 -33.35 21.65
C ASP A 364 -3.20 -32.70 21.46
N ALA A 365 -2.44 -32.60 22.57
CA ALA A 365 -1.13 -31.93 22.55
C ALA A 365 -0.10 -32.56 21.60
N LYS A 366 -0.29 -33.87 21.27
CA LYS A 366 0.58 -34.60 20.35
C LYS A 366 0.23 -34.41 18.88
N ASP A 367 -1.01 -34.00 18.58
CA ASP A 367 -1.50 -33.86 17.22
C ASP A 367 -1.13 -32.51 16.58
N THR A 368 -1.18 -32.49 15.25
CA THR A 368 -0.90 -31.27 14.47
C THR A 368 -2.04 -30.26 14.59
N LYS A 369 -1.67 -29.00 14.82
CA LYS A 369 -2.63 -27.90 14.94
C LYS A 369 -3.06 -27.37 13.57
N GLN A 370 -4.30 -26.89 13.51
CA GLN A 370 -4.89 -26.26 12.33
C GLN A 370 -4.37 -24.81 12.18
N LEU A 371 -3.94 -24.44 10.97
CA LEU A 371 -3.54 -23.09 10.61
C LEU A 371 -4.39 -22.51 9.47
N LEU A 372 -4.86 -23.39 8.58
CA LEU A 372 -5.56 -23.03 7.36
C LEU A 372 -7.08 -23.04 7.57
N ILE A 373 -7.75 -22.04 7.00
CA ILE A 373 -9.22 -22.02 6.84
C ILE A 373 -9.55 -22.14 5.36
N GLY A 374 -10.46 -23.04 5.00
CA GLY A 374 -11.00 -23.19 3.65
C GLY A 374 -12.45 -22.68 3.60
N ILE A 375 -12.74 -21.76 2.69
CA ILE A 375 -14.06 -21.14 2.54
C ILE A 375 -14.68 -21.56 1.22
N THR A 376 -15.94 -22.06 1.28
CA THR A 376 -16.73 -22.38 0.08
C THR A 376 -17.82 -21.35 -0.14
N GLY A 377 -18.19 -21.12 -1.41
CA GLY A 377 -19.31 -20.27 -1.79
C GLY A 377 -18.97 -18.78 -1.95
N LEU A 378 -17.68 -18.40 -1.89
CA LEU A 378 -17.27 -17.01 -2.09
C LEU A 378 -17.61 -16.48 -3.49
N ASN A 379 -17.45 -17.30 -4.54
CA ASN A 379 -17.71 -16.89 -5.92
C ASN A 379 -19.17 -16.46 -6.16
N ASN A 380 -20.10 -16.91 -5.32
CA ASN A 380 -21.52 -16.60 -5.43
C ASN A 380 -21.92 -15.35 -4.60
N GLN A 381 -20.96 -14.75 -3.90
CA GLN A 381 -21.17 -13.62 -2.98
C GLN A 381 -20.09 -12.55 -3.19
N PRO A 382 -20.20 -11.70 -4.26
CA PRO A 382 -19.15 -10.75 -4.62
C PRO A 382 -18.76 -9.78 -3.49
N MET A 383 -19.75 -9.33 -2.69
CA MET A 383 -19.48 -8.42 -1.57
C MET A 383 -18.73 -9.12 -0.43
N VAL A 384 -19.04 -10.38 -0.15
CA VAL A 384 -18.28 -11.18 0.82
C VAL A 384 -16.86 -11.44 0.31
N GLN A 385 -16.69 -11.74 -0.98
CA GLN A 385 -15.36 -11.86 -1.61
C GLN A 385 -14.57 -10.57 -1.44
N ARG A 386 -15.22 -9.40 -1.59
CA ARG A 386 -14.57 -8.10 -1.38
C ARG A 386 -14.08 -7.93 0.05
N VAL A 387 -14.83 -8.37 1.06
CA VAL A 387 -14.39 -8.39 2.47
C VAL A 387 -13.09 -9.18 2.62
N PHE A 388 -13.03 -10.40 2.07
CA PHE A 388 -11.81 -11.21 2.12
C PHE A 388 -10.64 -10.50 1.43
N ASN A 389 -10.86 -9.89 0.28
CA ASN A 389 -9.83 -9.13 -0.44
C ASN A 389 -9.31 -7.93 0.37
N LEU A 390 -10.20 -7.19 1.05
CA LEU A 390 -9.81 -6.09 1.95
C LEU A 390 -9.02 -6.59 3.17
N LEU A 391 -9.39 -7.74 3.74
CA LEU A 391 -8.61 -8.36 4.82
C LEU A 391 -7.22 -8.84 4.34
N VAL A 392 -7.13 -9.31 3.09
CA VAL A 392 -5.84 -9.65 2.45
C VAL A 392 -5.00 -8.40 2.24
N GLU A 393 -5.58 -7.32 1.75
CA GLU A 393 -4.90 -6.03 1.55
C GLU A 393 -4.32 -5.47 2.85
N ALA A 394 -5.09 -5.52 3.93
CA ALA A 394 -4.65 -5.10 5.25
C ALA A 394 -3.60 -6.03 5.90
N GLY A 395 -3.31 -7.17 5.26
CA GLY A 395 -2.38 -8.16 5.82
C GLY A 395 -2.98 -9.01 6.95
N LEU A 396 -4.29 -9.00 7.14
CA LEU A 396 -4.98 -9.79 8.17
C LEU A 396 -5.25 -11.23 7.74
N LEU A 397 -5.40 -11.49 6.44
CA LEU A 397 -5.54 -12.83 5.86
C LEU A 397 -4.53 -13.03 4.74
N TYR A 398 -3.79 -14.13 4.76
CA TYR A 398 -2.92 -14.56 3.66
C TYR A 398 -3.68 -15.52 2.75
N PRO A 399 -3.84 -15.23 1.45
CA PRO A 399 -4.47 -16.15 0.50
C PRO A 399 -3.48 -17.24 0.09
N VAL A 400 -3.85 -18.49 0.27
CA VAL A 400 -3.02 -19.63 -0.15
C VAL A 400 -3.35 -19.96 -1.62
N PRO A 401 -2.37 -19.87 -2.56
CA PRO A 401 -2.64 -19.91 -3.99
C PRO A 401 -3.28 -21.20 -4.52
N GLU A 402 -3.03 -22.34 -3.84
CA GLU A 402 -3.54 -23.62 -4.30
C GLU A 402 -5.00 -23.82 -3.90
N LYS A 403 -5.87 -23.98 -4.89
CA LYS A 403 -7.25 -24.44 -4.69
C LYS A 403 -7.27 -25.96 -4.68
N VAL A 404 -7.67 -26.55 -3.57
CA VAL A 404 -7.88 -28.00 -3.51
C VAL A 404 -9.33 -28.27 -3.89
N SER A 405 -9.53 -29.06 -4.94
CA SER A 405 -10.85 -29.54 -5.37
C SER A 405 -11.11 -30.92 -4.80
N HIS A 406 -12.25 -31.12 -4.14
CA HIS A 406 -12.75 -32.41 -3.74
C HIS A 406 -14.01 -32.76 -4.53
N GLY A 407 -13.87 -32.97 -5.84
CA GLY A 407 -14.97 -33.11 -6.79
C GLY A 407 -15.40 -31.80 -7.44
N GLU A 408 -16.19 -31.87 -8.50
CA GLU A 408 -16.54 -30.71 -9.34
C GLU A 408 -17.22 -29.56 -8.58
N ASP A 409 -17.96 -29.86 -7.50
CA ASP A 409 -18.74 -28.88 -6.73
C ASP A 409 -18.10 -28.42 -5.42
N ARG A 410 -16.89 -28.85 -5.09
CA ARG A 410 -16.25 -28.59 -3.80
C ARG A 410 -14.94 -27.81 -3.89
N LYS A 411 -14.96 -26.71 -4.61
CA LYS A 411 -13.84 -25.74 -4.62
C LYS A 411 -13.93 -24.85 -3.40
N TYR A 412 -12.81 -24.66 -2.70
CA TYR A 412 -12.72 -23.72 -1.59
C TYR A 412 -11.45 -22.88 -1.69
N ASP A 413 -11.58 -21.61 -1.32
CA ASP A 413 -10.47 -20.67 -1.18
C ASP A 413 -9.86 -20.84 0.21
N ARG A 414 -8.52 -20.88 0.29
CA ARG A 414 -7.79 -21.12 1.53
C ARG A 414 -7.12 -19.85 2.02
N TYR A 415 -7.24 -19.63 3.33
CA TYR A 415 -6.65 -18.47 3.98
C TYR A 415 -5.92 -18.87 5.26
N ILE A 416 -4.90 -18.10 5.59
CA ILE A 416 -4.23 -18.14 6.90
C ILE A 416 -4.55 -16.81 7.60
N PRO A 417 -5.19 -16.80 8.78
CA PRO A 417 -5.31 -15.58 9.58
C PRO A 417 -3.96 -15.14 10.13
N HIS A 418 -3.81 -13.83 10.35
CA HIS A 418 -2.57 -13.23 10.82
C HIS A 418 -2.05 -13.92 12.08
N ILE A 419 -0.79 -14.35 12.03
CA ILE A 419 -0.20 -15.19 13.10
C ILE A 419 -0.21 -14.46 14.45
N SER A 420 0.04 -13.14 14.51
CA SER A 420 -0.05 -12.39 15.77
C SER A 420 -1.44 -12.50 16.42
N ALA A 421 -2.52 -12.55 15.63
CA ALA A 421 -3.87 -12.75 16.18
C ALA A 421 -4.03 -14.16 16.78
N LEU A 422 -3.49 -15.18 16.11
CA LEU A 422 -3.51 -16.54 16.60
C LEU A 422 -2.65 -16.72 17.86
N LEU A 423 -1.51 -16.04 17.94
CA LEU A 423 -0.61 -16.05 19.09
C LEU A 423 -1.23 -15.33 20.30
N SER A 424 -1.84 -14.16 20.12
CA SER A 424 -2.51 -13.42 21.20
C SER A 424 -3.70 -14.19 21.79
N LYS A 425 -4.39 -14.99 20.97
CA LYS A 425 -5.46 -15.91 21.40
C LYS A 425 -4.94 -17.27 21.90
N ARG A 426 -3.59 -17.48 21.92
CA ARG A 426 -2.93 -18.71 22.37
C ARG A 426 -3.40 -19.98 21.61
N VAL A 427 -3.67 -19.87 20.31
CA VAL A 427 -4.20 -20.95 19.47
C VAL A 427 -3.25 -22.16 19.39
N PHE A 428 -1.93 -21.95 19.52
CA PHE A 428 -0.89 -22.98 19.45
C PHE A 428 -0.33 -23.39 20.82
N SER A 429 -0.86 -22.87 21.91
CA SER A 429 -0.40 -23.25 23.26
C SER A 429 -0.88 -24.66 23.64
N ALA A 430 -0.01 -25.42 24.30
CA ALA A 430 -0.39 -26.73 24.85
C ALA A 430 -1.16 -26.52 26.18
N LYS A 431 -2.24 -27.30 26.40
CA LYS A 431 -2.93 -27.30 27.68
C LYS A 431 -1.99 -27.85 28.78
N GLY A 432 -1.92 -27.15 29.90
CA GLY A 432 -1.22 -27.62 31.12
C GLY A 432 0.30 -27.57 31.11
N ARG A 433 0.95 -27.01 30.06
CA ARG A 433 2.40 -26.78 30.00
C ARG A 433 2.72 -25.30 30.08
N GLY A 434 3.87 -24.97 30.70
CA GLY A 434 4.40 -23.61 30.67
C GLY A 434 4.54 -23.08 29.24
N TRP A 435 4.33 -21.79 29.06
CA TRP A 435 4.52 -21.12 27.76
C TRP A 435 6.02 -20.98 27.46
N SER A 436 6.42 -21.29 26.21
CA SER A 436 7.73 -20.90 25.67
C SER A 436 7.60 -20.56 24.20
N ALA A 437 8.41 -19.61 23.71
CA ALA A 437 8.46 -19.22 22.30
C ALA A 437 8.77 -20.45 21.43
N LYS A 438 9.78 -21.25 21.83
CA LYS A 438 10.18 -22.47 21.13
C LYS A 438 9.05 -23.48 20.98
N ALA A 439 8.27 -23.76 22.03
CA ALA A 439 7.15 -24.72 21.94
C ALA A 439 6.05 -24.24 20.98
N VAL A 440 5.84 -22.93 20.86
CA VAL A 440 4.86 -22.35 19.92
C VAL A 440 5.38 -22.45 18.49
N THR A 441 6.65 -22.10 18.23
CA THR A 441 7.24 -22.19 16.88
C THR A 441 7.33 -23.65 16.40
N GLU A 442 7.64 -24.60 17.26
CA GLU A 442 7.60 -26.03 16.94
C GLU A 442 6.19 -26.47 16.48
N LYS A 443 5.12 -25.99 17.13
CA LYS A 443 3.74 -26.28 16.71
C LYS A 443 3.36 -25.59 15.40
N LEU A 444 3.83 -24.39 15.14
CA LEU A 444 3.67 -23.73 13.85
C LEU A 444 4.38 -24.48 12.72
N ASN A 445 5.55 -25.05 12.99
CA ASN A 445 6.30 -25.87 12.04
C ASN A 445 5.63 -27.20 11.73
N GLN A 446 4.92 -27.79 12.71
CA GLN A 446 4.20 -29.08 12.62
C GLN A 446 2.71 -28.91 12.29
N LYS A 447 2.31 -27.84 11.60
CA LYS A 447 0.92 -27.54 11.28
C LYS A 447 0.26 -28.56 10.35
N SER A 448 -1.06 -28.72 10.49
CA SER A 448 -1.84 -29.53 9.58
C SER A 448 -1.92 -28.93 8.18
N ALA A 449 -1.72 -29.74 7.15
CA ALA A 449 -1.93 -29.35 5.76
C ALA A 449 -3.44 -29.23 5.40
N GLN A 450 -4.32 -29.84 6.19
CA GLN A 450 -5.77 -29.82 5.95
C GLN A 450 -6.39 -28.53 6.51
N PRO A 451 -7.23 -27.83 5.74
CA PRO A 451 -7.90 -26.63 6.23
C PRO A 451 -9.11 -26.96 7.11
N LEU A 452 -9.40 -26.07 8.06
CA LEU A 452 -10.69 -26.01 8.73
C LEU A 452 -11.73 -25.48 7.73
N ARG A 453 -12.67 -26.32 7.30
CA ARG A 453 -13.63 -25.96 6.24
C ARG A 453 -14.85 -25.24 6.81
N ARG A 454 -15.28 -24.17 6.14
CA ARG A 454 -16.51 -23.42 6.41
C ARG A 454 -17.16 -22.97 5.11
N SER A 455 -18.48 -22.89 5.10
CA SER A 455 -19.22 -22.25 4.02
C SER A 455 -19.54 -20.80 4.37
N VAL A 456 -19.76 -19.94 3.39
CA VAL A 456 -20.22 -18.56 3.62
C VAL A 456 -21.51 -18.56 4.46
N SER A 457 -22.45 -19.45 4.18
CA SER A 457 -23.70 -19.61 4.96
C SER A 457 -23.48 -20.04 6.42
N SER A 458 -22.36 -20.67 6.75
CA SER A 458 -22.01 -21.01 8.14
C SER A 458 -21.31 -19.85 8.87
N LEU A 459 -20.75 -18.91 8.12
CA LEU A 459 -20.06 -17.73 8.66
C LEU A 459 -21.00 -16.54 8.87
N PHE A 460 -22.07 -16.44 8.10
CA PHE A 460 -22.99 -15.30 8.12
C PHE A 460 -24.43 -15.77 8.17
N THR A 461 -25.26 -15.05 8.90
CA THR A 461 -26.72 -15.15 8.81
C THR A 461 -27.23 -14.43 7.56
N ASP A 462 -28.44 -14.73 7.10
CA ASP A 462 -29.04 -14.06 5.95
C ASP A 462 -29.16 -12.54 6.18
N ASN A 463 -29.45 -12.10 7.39
CA ASN A 463 -29.47 -10.69 7.76
C ASN A 463 -28.09 -10.02 7.63
N GLN A 464 -27.01 -10.72 8.00
CA GLN A 464 -25.65 -10.22 7.82
C GLN A 464 -25.27 -10.18 6.34
N LEU A 465 -25.64 -11.21 5.55
CA LEU A 465 -25.40 -11.21 4.10
C LEU A 465 -26.14 -10.05 3.40
N SER A 466 -27.34 -9.72 3.80
CA SER A 466 -28.09 -8.58 3.27
C SER A 466 -27.53 -7.21 3.69
N SER A 467 -26.72 -7.14 4.76
CA SER A 467 -26.06 -5.91 5.22
C SER A 467 -24.78 -5.59 4.46
N PHE A 468 -24.22 -6.52 3.66
CA PHE A 468 -23.07 -6.26 2.82
C PHE A 468 -23.45 -5.42 1.60
N LYS A 469 -23.56 -4.12 1.79
CA LYS A 469 -23.85 -3.13 0.75
C LYS A 469 -22.92 -1.93 0.87
N PHE A 470 -22.83 -1.14 -0.18
CA PHE A 470 -22.11 0.12 -0.13
C PHE A 470 -22.89 1.15 0.71
N ASP A 471 -22.16 1.87 1.55
CA ASP A 471 -22.66 3.03 2.28
C ASP A 471 -22.58 4.26 1.37
N LEU A 472 -23.63 4.49 0.62
CA LEU A 472 -23.70 5.61 -0.31
C LEU A 472 -24.50 6.74 0.33
N PRO A 473 -24.03 8.00 0.23
CA PRO A 473 -24.76 9.13 0.78
C PRO A 473 -26.11 9.28 0.08
N ALA A 474 -27.13 9.57 0.88
CA ALA A 474 -28.45 9.93 0.36
C ALA A 474 -28.37 11.25 -0.40
N CYS A 475 -29.41 11.55 -1.20
CA CYS A 475 -29.49 12.82 -1.91
C CYS A 475 -29.41 14.01 -0.94
N ALA A 476 -28.47 14.93 -1.19
CA ALA A 476 -28.27 16.11 -0.34
C ALA A 476 -29.48 17.08 -0.33
N VAL A 477 -30.34 17.02 -1.36
CA VAL A 477 -31.49 17.91 -1.52
C VAL A 477 -32.77 17.34 -0.92
N CYS A 478 -33.07 16.06 -1.19
CA CYS A 478 -34.35 15.45 -0.78
C CYS A 478 -34.19 14.27 0.18
N THR A 479 -32.96 13.96 0.63
CA THR A 479 -32.62 12.87 1.55
C THR A 479 -33.00 11.46 1.09
N GLN A 480 -33.42 11.31 -0.19
CA GLN A 480 -33.77 10.01 -0.73
C GLN A 480 -32.55 9.12 -0.89
N GLU A 481 -32.63 7.87 -0.42
CA GLU A 481 -31.56 6.87 -0.58
C GLU A 481 -31.37 6.51 -2.06
N ARG A 482 -30.15 6.12 -2.41
CA ARG A 482 -29.81 5.61 -3.74
C ARG A 482 -30.38 4.22 -3.95
N VAL A 483 -30.86 3.96 -5.15
CA VAL A 483 -31.37 2.63 -5.55
C VAL A 483 -30.23 1.72 -6.00
N THR A 484 -29.22 2.27 -6.69
CA THR A 484 -28.05 1.52 -7.16
C THR A 484 -26.75 2.27 -6.89
N PRO A 485 -25.62 1.55 -6.72
CA PRO A 485 -24.31 2.18 -6.51
C PRO A 485 -23.85 3.07 -7.67
N THR A 486 -24.32 2.79 -8.88
CA THR A 486 -23.94 3.53 -10.10
C THR A 486 -24.89 4.69 -10.43
N GLN A 487 -25.87 4.96 -9.58
CA GLN A 487 -26.83 6.03 -9.78
C GLN A 487 -26.17 7.40 -9.65
N LYS A 488 -26.18 8.18 -10.74
CA LYS A 488 -25.59 9.52 -10.81
C LYS A 488 -26.55 10.65 -10.45
N PHE A 489 -27.85 10.42 -10.63
CA PHE A 489 -28.89 11.42 -10.36
C PHE A 489 -29.97 10.84 -9.44
N CYS A 490 -30.46 11.66 -8.52
CA CYS A 490 -31.54 11.26 -7.64
C CYS A 490 -32.80 10.95 -8.45
N HIS A 491 -33.38 9.77 -8.27
CA HIS A 491 -34.60 9.35 -8.97
C HIS A 491 -35.83 10.12 -8.52
N ASN A 492 -35.77 10.79 -7.35
CA ASN A 492 -36.91 11.55 -6.81
C ASN A 492 -36.86 13.03 -7.21
N CYS A 493 -35.73 13.70 -7.13
CA CYS A 493 -35.61 15.15 -7.39
C CYS A 493 -34.72 15.52 -8.57
N GLY A 494 -34.08 14.54 -9.22
CA GLY A 494 -33.17 14.78 -10.36
C GLY A 494 -31.82 15.42 -10.01
N ASN A 495 -31.56 15.70 -8.72
CA ASN A 495 -30.30 16.30 -8.33
C ASN A 495 -29.13 15.31 -8.51
N GLU A 496 -27.96 15.81 -8.84
CA GLU A 496 -26.76 15.00 -8.96
C GLU A 496 -26.36 14.42 -7.59
N LEU A 497 -26.01 13.14 -7.59
CA LEU A 497 -25.62 12.40 -6.39
C LEU A 497 -24.09 12.31 -6.35
N LEU A 498 -23.51 13.00 -5.38
CA LEU A 498 -22.07 13.01 -5.16
C LEU A 498 -21.66 11.89 -4.21
N ASP A 499 -20.55 11.23 -4.50
CA ASP A 499 -19.90 10.32 -3.56
C ASP A 499 -19.04 11.13 -2.57
N SER A 500 -18.90 10.63 -1.34
CA SER A 500 -17.98 11.27 -0.39
C SER A 500 -16.55 11.09 -0.88
N SER A 501 -15.85 12.20 -1.11
CA SER A 501 -14.45 12.20 -1.50
C SER A 501 -13.57 11.87 -0.29
N THR A 502 -12.62 10.95 -0.47
CA THR A 502 -11.61 10.65 0.55
C THR A 502 -10.74 11.87 0.82
N PHE A 503 -10.44 12.64 -0.22
CA PHE A 503 -9.71 13.89 -0.12
C PHE A 503 -10.48 14.91 0.75
N GLU A 504 -11.78 15.13 0.50
CA GLU A 504 -12.61 16.04 1.32
C GLU A 504 -12.68 15.57 2.77
N THR A 505 -12.80 14.26 2.99
CA THR A 505 -12.78 13.67 4.33
C THR A 505 -11.46 13.99 5.04
N CYS A 506 -10.32 13.78 4.39
CA CYS A 506 -9.01 14.12 4.93
C CYS A 506 -8.87 15.62 5.22
N MET A 507 -9.27 16.46 4.26
CA MET A 507 -9.16 17.91 4.40
C MET A 507 -10.06 18.47 5.51
N SER A 508 -11.17 17.80 5.82
CA SER A 508 -12.08 18.18 6.90
C SER A 508 -11.59 17.75 8.30
N LEU A 509 -10.57 16.88 8.39
CA LEU A 509 -10.05 16.43 9.68
C LEU A 509 -9.47 17.60 10.50
N PRO A 510 -9.78 17.65 11.80
CA PRO A 510 -9.27 18.71 12.66
C PRO A 510 -7.76 18.59 12.88
N LEU A 511 -7.04 19.71 12.89
CA LEU A 511 -5.59 19.73 13.16
C LEU A 511 -5.20 19.11 14.52
N HIS A 512 -6.12 19.08 15.49
CA HIS A 512 -5.83 18.49 16.79
C HIS A 512 -5.79 16.95 16.80
N ASP A 513 -6.29 16.30 15.78
CA ASP A 513 -6.26 14.84 15.62
C ASP A 513 -4.97 14.34 14.97
N ILE A 514 -4.09 15.26 14.53
CA ILE A 514 -2.83 14.90 13.86
C ILE A 514 -1.80 14.44 14.91
N PRO A 515 -1.30 13.20 14.79
CA PRO A 515 -0.24 12.70 15.66
C PRO A 515 1.04 13.56 15.56
N GLY A 516 1.66 13.83 16.71
CA GLY A 516 2.90 14.61 16.77
C GLY A 516 2.73 16.12 16.86
N LEU A 517 1.53 16.68 16.65
CA LEU A 517 1.25 18.08 17.00
C LEU A 517 1.11 18.22 18.51
N THR A 518 1.94 19.10 19.11
CA THR A 518 1.91 19.31 20.56
C THR A 518 0.67 20.07 21.00
N LYS A 519 0.18 19.83 22.23
CA LYS A 519 -0.94 20.58 22.82
C LYS A 519 -0.70 22.10 22.80
N TRP A 520 0.55 22.52 22.97
CA TRP A 520 0.95 23.93 22.87
C TRP A 520 0.72 24.48 21.45
N THR A 521 1.17 23.74 20.42
CA THR A 521 0.97 24.15 19.01
C THR A 521 -0.51 24.28 18.68
N ILE A 522 -1.31 23.29 19.07
CA ILE A 522 -2.77 23.29 18.85
C ILE A 522 -3.45 24.47 19.55
N SER A 523 -3.06 24.74 20.81
CA SER A 523 -3.60 25.88 21.56
C SER A 523 -3.26 27.22 20.91
N LYS A 524 -2.02 27.36 20.43
CA LYS A 524 -1.56 28.57 19.74
C LYS A 524 -2.24 28.79 18.40
N LEU A 525 -2.39 27.76 17.59
CA LEU A 525 -3.15 27.80 16.33
C LEU A 525 -4.58 28.28 16.58
N LYS A 526 -5.27 27.71 17.58
CA LYS A 526 -6.64 28.12 17.93
C LYS A 526 -6.75 29.58 18.39
N GLN A 527 -5.75 30.09 19.12
CA GLN A 527 -5.77 31.44 19.67
C GLN A 527 -5.37 32.51 18.65
N GLU A 528 -4.30 32.27 17.90
CA GLU A 528 -3.66 33.29 17.07
C GLU A 528 -4.03 33.17 15.58
N LEU A 529 -4.46 32.00 15.12
CA LEU A 529 -4.95 31.74 13.77
C LEU A 529 -6.27 30.96 13.78
N PRO A 530 -7.38 31.57 14.22
CA PRO A 530 -8.66 30.89 14.40
C PRO A 530 -9.27 30.36 13.08
N GLY A 531 -8.75 30.79 11.92
CA GLY A 531 -9.11 30.29 10.59
C GLY A 531 -8.52 28.92 10.26
N PHE A 532 -7.47 28.48 10.97
CA PHE A 532 -6.83 27.18 10.72
C PHE A 532 -7.37 26.11 11.69
N LYS A 533 -8.47 25.50 11.36
CA LYS A 533 -9.15 24.46 12.18
C LYS A 533 -8.87 23.05 11.66
N THR A 534 -8.81 22.90 10.34
CA THR A 534 -8.71 21.62 9.65
C THR A 534 -7.41 21.52 8.85
N ILE A 535 -7.11 20.30 8.38
CA ILE A 535 -6.00 20.05 7.45
C ILE A 535 -6.16 20.90 6.20
N GLY A 536 -7.36 20.96 5.65
CA GLY A 536 -7.67 21.74 4.45
C GLY A 536 -7.40 23.23 4.63
N ASP A 537 -7.77 23.80 5.77
CA ASP A 537 -7.51 25.21 6.05
C ASP A 537 -6.02 25.55 5.96
N LEU A 538 -5.15 24.66 6.44
CA LEU A 538 -3.70 24.88 6.41
C LEU A 538 -3.08 24.60 5.04
N LEU A 539 -3.48 23.49 4.38
CA LEU A 539 -2.86 23.06 3.12
C LEU A 539 -3.39 23.81 1.88
N SER A 540 -4.54 24.47 1.97
CA SER A 540 -5.10 25.29 0.88
C SER A 540 -4.44 26.65 0.74
N VAL A 541 -3.72 27.11 1.76
CA VAL A 541 -3.02 28.39 1.74
C VAL A 541 -1.79 28.33 0.82
N GLN A 542 -1.56 29.38 0.04
CA GLN A 542 -0.45 29.46 -0.91
C GLN A 542 0.92 29.35 -0.24
N ASP A 543 1.10 29.99 0.91
CA ASP A 543 2.31 29.90 1.74
C ASP A 543 1.94 29.67 3.22
N PRO A 544 1.72 28.41 3.62
CA PRO A 544 1.42 28.05 5.01
C PRO A 544 2.55 28.43 5.97
N GLY A 545 3.80 28.46 5.48
CA GLY A 545 4.96 28.80 6.30
C GLY A 545 4.93 30.24 6.78
N THR A 546 4.59 31.16 5.91
CA THR A 546 4.45 32.59 6.26
C THR A 546 3.28 32.81 7.21
N GLU A 547 2.15 32.15 7.00
CA GLU A 547 1.00 32.26 7.91
C GLU A 547 1.34 31.71 9.31
N LEU A 548 1.95 30.54 9.41
CA LEU A 548 2.34 29.95 10.69
C LEU A 548 3.38 30.81 11.45
N ARG A 549 4.24 31.55 10.76
CA ARG A 549 5.24 32.45 11.38
C ARG A 549 4.60 33.69 12.03
N LYS A 550 3.35 34.00 11.76
CA LYS A 550 2.59 35.05 12.47
C LYS A 550 2.30 34.67 13.94
N ILE A 551 2.37 33.39 14.26
CA ILE A 551 2.16 32.89 15.63
C ILE A 551 3.37 33.22 16.51
N HIS A 552 3.11 33.81 17.69
CA HIS A 552 4.17 34.11 18.66
C HIS A 552 5.00 32.88 19.01
N ARG A 553 6.33 32.98 18.91
CA ARG A 553 7.33 31.89 19.10
C ARG A 553 7.31 30.76 18.07
N VAL A 554 6.66 30.93 16.93
CA VAL A 554 6.78 30.02 15.78
C VAL A 554 7.73 30.64 14.75
N GLY A 555 9.00 30.25 14.81
CA GLY A 555 9.99 30.58 13.78
C GLY A 555 9.95 29.59 12.61
N GLN A 556 10.82 29.82 11.62
CA GLN A 556 10.88 29.04 10.38
C GLN A 556 10.95 27.52 10.63
N ALA A 557 11.87 27.04 11.46
CA ALA A 557 12.05 25.61 11.72
C ALA A 557 10.80 24.93 12.36
N ARG A 558 10.06 25.68 13.21
CA ARG A 558 8.79 25.17 13.78
C ARG A 558 7.67 25.17 12.74
N ALA A 559 7.57 26.20 11.92
CA ALA A 559 6.59 26.26 10.85
C ALA A 559 6.81 25.11 9.85
N GLU A 560 8.05 24.89 9.43
CA GLU A 560 8.41 23.76 8.56
C GLU A 560 8.07 22.41 9.19
N LYS A 561 8.35 22.23 10.49
CA LYS A 561 8.00 21.00 11.21
C LYS A 561 6.49 20.76 11.26
N ILE A 562 5.69 21.80 11.50
CA ILE A 562 4.23 21.70 11.51
C ILE A 562 3.73 21.32 10.12
N ILE A 563 4.19 22.00 9.07
CA ILE A 563 3.82 21.72 7.68
C ILE A 563 4.19 20.27 7.34
N LYS A 564 5.42 19.85 7.66
CA LYS A 564 5.89 18.49 7.40
C LYS A 564 5.00 17.45 8.09
N LEU A 565 4.63 17.65 9.35
CA LEU A 565 3.74 16.74 10.08
C LEU A 565 2.35 16.66 9.45
N VAL A 566 1.76 17.82 9.12
CA VAL A 566 0.41 17.87 8.52
C VAL A 566 0.42 17.27 7.12
N THR A 567 1.43 17.58 6.30
CA THR A 567 1.56 17.02 4.96
C THR A 567 1.82 15.52 5.01
N SER A 568 2.73 15.05 5.88
CA SER A 568 3.00 13.61 6.04
C SER A 568 1.76 12.85 6.50
N PHE A 569 0.99 13.42 7.42
CA PHE A 569 -0.26 12.79 7.87
C PHE A 569 -1.30 12.75 6.75
N ALA A 570 -1.47 13.85 6.01
CA ALA A 570 -2.38 13.87 4.86
C ALA A 570 -1.94 12.87 3.77
N ASP A 571 -0.64 12.82 3.47
CA ASP A 571 -0.07 11.87 2.52
C ASP A 571 -0.26 10.42 3.00
N GLU A 572 -0.11 10.13 4.30
CA GLU A 572 -0.34 8.81 4.89
C GLU A 572 -1.84 8.44 4.93
N PHE A 573 -2.70 9.42 5.26
CA PHE A 573 -4.15 9.21 5.28
C PHE A 573 -4.68 8.89 3.89
N LEU A 574 -4.18 9.59 2.88
CA LEU A 574 -4.61 9.49 1.49
C LEU A 574 -3.90 8.36 0.72
N GLN A 575 -2.91 7.72 1.31
CA GLN A 575 -2.24 6.52 0.82
C GLN A 575 -2.84 5.27 1.46
#